data_fa6e9a5c7df7688591f2072358ce3223
#
_entry.id   fa6e9a5c7df7688591f2072358ce3223
#
_cell.length_a   1.000
_cell.length_b   1.000
_cell.length_c   1.000
_cell.angle_alpha   90.00
_cell.angle_beta   90.00
_cell.angle_gamma   90.00
#
_symmetry.space_group_name_H-M   'P 1'
#
loop_
_entity.id
_entity.type
_entity.pdbx_description
1 polymer ?
#
loop_
_entity_poly.entity_id
_entity_poly.type
_entity_poly.pdbx_seq_one_letter_code
_entity_poly.pdbx_strand_id
1 'polypeptide(L)'
;MTRSSGLGLGIAMIWFSALVLIPLMAVVVTAIDGGWDVFWSTVTNGQTAAAIKLTVFTALGVTVVNVFMGTLIAWVLVRDRFWGKSVLEVMIDIPFALPTIVAGLVLLSLYGNDSPVGIDIANQRPAVFLAFLFVTLPFVVRMVQPVLEELDRDVEEAAASLGASRFTTFRRIVLPSLAPAITAGAALSFARGVSEYGSLVLLSGNLPFKTEVTSVRILSSIENDNVPAAAAVATVLLVISLAVIVLLNVIQRRVAARG
;
A
#
# COMPACT_ATOMS: atom_id res chain seq x y z
N MET A 1 -28.93 -19.84 -10.41
CA MET A 1 -28.36 -18.74 -11.23
C MET A 1 -29.28 -18.53 -12.41
N THR A 2 -29.84 -17.35 -12.59
CA THR A 2 -30.68 -17.02 -13.75
C THR A 2 -29.82 -16.90 -15.01
N ARG A 3 -30.36 -17.15 -16.21
CA ARG A 3 -29.61 -17.06 -17.49
C ARG A 3 -28.95 -15.71 -17.69
N SER A 4 -29.55 -14.61 -17.22
CA SER A 4 -28.99 -13.26 -17.24
C SER A 4 -27.75 -13.12 -16.32
N SER A 5 -27.70 -13.82 -15.18
CA SER A 5 -26.51 -13.82 -14.30
C SER A 5 -25.33 -14.55 -14.93
N GLY A 6 -25.58 -15.60 -15.75
CA GLY A 6 -24.53 -16.34 -16.46
C GLY A 6 -23.85 -15.52 -17.57
N LEU A 7 -24.63 -14.76 -18.35
CA LEU A 7 -24.08 -13.87 -19.37
C LEU A 7 -23.26 -12.74 -18.77
N GLY A 8 -23.75 -12.10 -17.70
CA GLY A 8 -23.02 -11.04 -17.00
C GLY A 8 -21.69 -11.55 -16.43
N LEU A 9 -21.69 -12.73 -15.80
CA LEU A 9 -20.47 -13.35 -15.30
C LEU A 9 -19.49 -13.68 -16.45
N GLY A 10 -19.99 -14.20 -17.58
CA GLY A 10 -19.14 -14.50 -18.75
C GLY A 10 -18.45 -13.27 -19.28
N ILE A 11 -19.18 -12.15 -19.47
CA ILE A 11 -18.61 -10.87 -19.93
C ILE A 11 -17.58 -10.34 -18.93
N ALA A 12 -17.90 -10.37 -17.64
CA ALA A 12 -16.96 -9.92 -16.60
C ALA A 12 -15.66 -10.75 -16.57
N MET A 13 -15.77 -12.08 -16.74
CA MET A 13 -14.61 -12.97 -16.82
C MET A 13 -13.76 -12.71 -18.05
N ILE A 14 -14.37 -12.47 -19.22
CA ILE A 14 -13.65 -12.14 -20.46
C ILE A 14 -12.90 -10.80 -20.28
N TRP A 15 -13.56 -9.77 -19.76
CA TRP A 15 -12.94 -8.47 -19.48
C TRP A 15 -11.78 -8.60 -18.49
N PHE A 16 -11.98 -9.29 -17.38
CA PHE A 16 -10.95 -9.52 -16.37
C PHE A 16 -9.76 -10.29 -16.98
N SER A 17 -10.04 -11.34 -17.76
CA SER A 17 -8.98 -12.11 -18.40
C SER A 17 -8.19 -11.27 -19.40
N ALA A 18 -8.87 -10.51 -20.25
CA ALA A 18 -8.21 -9.69 -21.28
C ALA A 18 -7.37 -8.54 -20.69
N LEU A 19 -7.87 -7.88 -19.64
CA LEU A 19 -7.22 -6.69 -19.09
C LEU A 19 -6.23 -7.00 -17.96
N VAL A 20 -6.40 -8.12 -17.28
CA VAL A 20 -5.56 -8.44 -16.09
C VAL A 20 -4.77 -9.73 -16.29
N LEU A 21 -5.42 -10.86 -16.56
CA LEU A 21 -4.72 -12.15 -16.59
C LEU A 21 -3.76 -12.26 -17.78
N ILE A 22 -4.17 -11.86 -18.98
CA ILE A 22 -3.31 -11.96 -20.18
C ILE A 22 -2.06 -11.07 -20.04
N PRO A 23 -2.13 -9.77 -19.66
CA PRO A 23 -0.93 -8.97 -19.46
C PRO A 23 -0.02 -9.49 -18.33
N LEU A 24 -0.58 -9.97 -17.22
CA LEU A 24 0.23 -10.58 -16.15
C LEU A 24 0.94 -11.85 -16.62
N MET A 25 0.24 -12.72 -17.37
CA MET A 25 0.84 -13.90 -17.96
C MET A 25 1.93 -13.55 -18.98
N ALA A 26 1.73 -12.50 -19.79
CA ALA A 26 2.73 -12.03 -20.73
C ALA A 26 4.04 -11.63 -20.03
N VAL A 27 3.96 -10.94 -18.88
CA VAL A 27 5.17 -10.61 -18.09
C VAL A 27 5.89 -11.89 -17.63
N VAL A 28 5.15 -12.87 -17.13
CA VAL A 28 5.73 -14.15 -16.69
C VAL A 28 6.36 -14.91 -17.85
N VAL A 29 5.68 -14.97 -19.01
CA VAL A 29 6.21 -15.60 -20.23
C VAL A 29 7.49 -14.90 -20.67
N THR A 30 7.50 -13.57 -20.76
CA THR A 30 8.70 -12.79 -21.12
C THR A 30 9.87 -13.05 -20.16
N ALA A 31 9.60 -13.24 -18.87
CA ALA A 31 10.62 -13.56 -17.89
C ALA A 31 11.25 -14.96 -18.13
N ILE A 32 10.44 -15.91 -18.61
CA ILE A 32 10.90 -17.29 -18.90
C ILE A 32 11.56 -17.38 -20.29
N ASP A 33 11.06 -16.67 -21.28
CA ASP A 33 11.60 -16.64 -22.65
C ASP A 33 13.04 -16.12 -22.69
N GLY A 34 13.45 -15.28 -21.73
CA GLY A 34 14.83 -14.85 -21.53
C GLY A 34 15.79 -15.97 -21.10
N GLY A 35 15.27 -17.15 -20.76
CA GLY A 35 16.03 -18.30 -20.25
C GLY A 35 16.13 -18.33 -18.72
N TRP A 36 16.17 -19.56 -18.20
CA TRP A 36 16.19 -19.79 -16.75
C TRP A 36 17.45 -19.25 -16.05
N ASP A 37 18.59 -19.26 -16.78
CA ASP A 37 19.84 -18.70 -16.27
C ASP A 37 19.78 -17.19 -16.15
N VAL A 38 19.17 -16.50 -17.13
CA VAL A 38 18.94 -15.04 -17.06
C VAL A 38 17.99 -14.69 -15.92
N PHE A 39 16.92 -15.45 -15.76
CA PHE A 39 15.99 -15.26 -14.65
C PHE A 39 16.71 -15.34 -13.29
N TRP A 40 17.41 -16.44 -13.02
CA TRP A 40 18.07 -16.63 -11.74
C TRP A 40 19.23 -15.65 -11.51
N SER A 41 20.07 -15.40 -12.50
CA SER A 41 21.17 -14.44 -12.37
C SER A 41 20.67 -13.03 -12.11
N THR A 42 19.51 -12.65 -12.69
CA THR A 42 18.87 -11.33 -12.44
C THR A 42 18.31 -11.24 -11.04
N VAL A 43 17.55 -12.24 -10.61
CA VAL A 43 16.85 -12.22 -9.30
C VAL A 43 17.85 -12.35 -8.14
N THR A 44 18.90 -13.14 -8.30
CA THR A 44 19.94 -13.33 -7.28
C THR A 44 21.02 -12.25 -7.33
N ASN A 45 20.99 -11.35 -8.32
CA ASN A 45 21.90 -10.21 -8.37
C ASN A 45 21.78 -9.38 -7.08
N GLY A 46 22.91 -9.02 -6.49
CA GLY A 46 22.96 -8.31 -5.21
C GLY A 46 22.19 -6.97 -5.22
N GLN A 47 22.24 -6.21 -6.32
CA GLN A 47 21.52 -4.95 -6.46
C GLN A 47 20.00 -5.20 -6.55
N THR A 48 19.55 -6.16 -7.33
CA THR A 48 18.14 -6.55 -7.44
C THR A 48 17.60 -7.02 -6.08
N ALA A 49 18.34 -7.89 -5.40
CA ALA A 49 17.95 -8.36 -4.07
C ALA A 49 17.89 -7.23 -3.04
N ALA A 50 18.81 -6.25 -3.11
CA ALA A 50 18.78 -5.07 -2.24
C ALA A 50 17.54 -4.19 -2.53
N ALA A 51 17.20 -3.97 -3.80
CA ALA A 51 16.03 -3.20 -4.22
C ALA A 51 14.72 -3.87 -3.76
N ILE A 52 14.59 -5.19 -3.96
CA ILE A 52 13.41 -5.96 -3.49
C ILE A 52 13.28 -5.88 -1.97
N LYS A 53 14.37 -6.12 -1.24
CA LYS A 53 14.36 -6.02 0.22
C LYS A 53 13.95 -4.63 0.69
N LEU A 54 14.56 -3.57 0.13
CA LEU A 54 14.21 -2.20 0.49
C LEU A 54 12.72 -1.94 0.25
N THR A 55 12.20 -2.26 -0.93
CA THR A 55 10.80 -2.03 -1.30
C THR A 55 9.85 -2.77 -0.36
N VAL A 56 10.04 -4.08 -0.18
CA VAL A 56 9.11 -4.91 0.60
C VAL A 56 9.15 -4.54 2.09
N PHE A 57 10.33 -4.41 2.69
CA PHE A 57 10.44 -4.07 4.11
C PHE A 57 9.98 -2.65 4.41
N THR A 58 10.26 -1.68 3.52
CA THR A 58 9.75 -0.32 3.67
C THR A 58 8.22 -0.29 3.54
N ALA A 59 7.66 -0.98 2.54
CA ALA A 59 6.21 -1.07 2.37
C ALA A 59 5.52 -1.73 3.58
N LEU A 60 6.08 -2.81 4.12
CA LEU A 60 5.58 -3.45 5.35
C LEU A 60 5.67 -2.52 6.55
N GLY A 61 6.82 -1.87 6.76
CA GLY A 61 7.00 -0.91 7.86
C GLY A 61 6.03 0.26 7.80
N VAL A 62 5.87 0.84 6.60
CA VAL A 62 4.90 1.92 6.35
C VAL A 62 3.47 1.43 6.57
N THR A 63 3.12 0.23 6.10
CA THR A 63 1.79 -0.35 6.32
C THR A 63 1.48 -0.47 7.81
N VAL A 64 2.44 -0.93 8.61
CA VAL A 64 2.27 -1.00 10.07
C VAL A 64 2.02 0.39 10.65
N VAL A 65 2.81 1.40 10.28
CA VAL A 65 2.60 2.78 10.74
C VAL A 65 1.23 3.31 10.29
N ASN A 66 0.85 3.08 9.04
CA ASN A 66 -0.45 3.51 8.51
C ASN A 66 -1.63 2.82 9.17
N VAL A 67 -1.51 1.56 9.58
CA VAL A 67 -2.55 0.86 10.36
C VAL A 67 -2.81 1.60 11.68
N PHE A 68 -1.78 1.97 12.40
CA PHE A 68 -1.94 2.70 13.67
C PHE A 68 -2.40 4.13 13.45
N MET A 69 -1.67 4.90 12.64
CA MET A 69 -1.95 6.32 12.45
C MET A 69 -3.21 6.56 11.62
N GLY A 70 -3.45 5.75 10.59
CA GLY A 70 -4.66 5.84 9.77
C GLY A 70 -5.92 5.48 10.55
N THR A 71 -5.86 4.45 11.40
CA THR A 71 -6.97 4.11 12.30
C THR A 71 -7.20 5.22 13.34
N LEU A 72 -6.13 5.79 13.90
CA LEU A 72 -6.24 6.92 14.82
C LEU A 72 -6.86 8.16 14.16
N ILE A 73 -6.41 8.49 12.94
CA ILE A 73 -6.96 9.61 12.18
C ILE A 73 -8.44 9.37 11.86
N ALA A 74 -8.81 8.17 11.38
CA ALA A 74 -10.21 7.81 11.13
C ALA A 74 -11.05 7.94 12.41
N TRP A 75 -10.51 7.49 13.55
CA TRP A 75 -11.16 7.63 14.85
C TRP A 75 -11.46 9.09 15.20
N VAL A 76 -10.44 9.96 15.12
CA VAL A 76 -10.58 11.40 15.40
C VAL A 76 -11.58 12.05 14.44
N LEU A 77 -11.53 11.71 13.16
CA LEU A 77 -12.45 12.23 12.15
C LEU A 77 -13.91 11.83 12.43
N VAL A 78 -14.18 10.65 12.95
CA VAL A 78 -15.57 10.18 13.16
C VAL A 78 -16.07 10.56 14.55
N ARG A 79 -15.25 10.41 15.58
CA ARG A 79 -15.70 10.53 16.98
C ARG A 79 -15.57 11.93 17.55
N ASP A 80 -14.62 12.73 17.06
CA ASP A 80 -14.35 14.05 17.59
C ASP A 80 -15.00 15.16 16.74
N ARG A 81 -15.34 16.25 17.41
CA ARG A 81 -15.83 17.49 16.79
C ARG A 81 -14.82 18.59 17.08
N PHE A 82 -14.16 19.08 16.04
CA PHE A 82 -13.17 20.17 16.16
C PHE A 82 -13.22 21.07 14.93
N TRP A 83 -12.76 22.30 15.14
CA TRP A 83 -12.61 23.25 14.05
C TRP A 83 -11.51 22.78 13.08
N GLY A 84 -11.78 22.83 11.77
CA GLY A 84 -10.81 22.40 10.77
C GLY A 84 -10.93 20.92 10.36
N LYS A 85 -11.91 20.15 10.87
CA LYS A 85 -12.15 18.75 10.49
C LYS A 85 -12.22 18.57 8.96
N SER A 86 -13.03 19.40 8.27
CA SER A 86 -13.16 19.33 6.80
C SER A 86 -11.87 19.64 6.08
N VAL A 87 -11.02 20.52 6.62
CA VAL A 87 -9.68 20.78 6.05
C VAL A 87 -8.80 19.56 6.18
N LEU A 88 -8.80 18.89 7.34
CA LEU A 88 -8.04 17.65 7.55
C LEU A 88 -8.52 16.53 6.62
N GLU A 89 -9.83 16.38 6.41
CA GLU A 89 -10.40 15.42 5.46
C GLU A 89 -9.89 15.65 4.04
N VAL A 90 -9.87 16.90 3.57
CA VAL A 90 -9.32 17.26 2.26
C VAL A 90 -7.81 17.01 2.21
N MET A 91 -7.06 17.36 3.25
CA MET A 91 -5.61 17.14 3.31
C MET A 91 -5.23 15.66 3.22
N ILE A 92 -6.03 14.76 3.82
CA ILE A 92 -5.81 13.31 3.71
C ILE A 92 -6.02 12.82 2.28
N ASP A 93 -6.89 13.44 1.50
CA ASP A 93 -7.16 13.05 0.12
C ASP A 93 -6.17 13.65 -0.89
N ILE A 94 -5.34 14.63 -0.51
CA ILE A 94 -4.34 15.24 -1.40
C ILE A 94 -3.48 14.18 -2.12
N PRO A 95 -2.95 13.12 -1.45
CA PRO A 95 -2.16 12.10 -2.14
C PRO A 95 -2.91 11.34 -3.25
N PHE A 96 -4.24 11.27 -3.20
CA PHE A 96 -5.03 10.68 -4.28
C PHE A 96 -5.18 11.63 -5.48
N ALA A 97 -5.23 12.93 -5.23
CA ALA A 97 -5.43 13.94 -6.26
C ALA A 97 -4.13 14.29 -7.01
N LEU A 98 -2.98 14.12 -6.36
CA LEU A 98 -1.68 14.48 -6.95
C LEU A 98 -1.12 13.37 -7.83
N PRO A 99 -0.59 13.70 -9.02
CA PRO A 99 0.33 12.80 -9.71
C PRO A 99 1.51 12.47 -8.80
N THR A 100 1.92 11.20 -8.74
CA THR A 100 2.91 10.76 -7.73
C THR A 100 4.28 11.43 -7.91
N ILE A 101 4.64 11.81 -9.15
CA ILE A 101 5.86 12.58 -9.40
C ILE A 101 5.78 13.99 -8.77
N VAL A 102 4.60 14.61 -8.78
CA VAL A 102 4.37 15.91 -8.12
C VAL A 102 4.46 15.77 -6.60
N ALA A 103 3.95 14.66 -6.05
CA ALA A 103 4.15 14.34 -4.64
C ALA A 103 5.65 14.24 -4.29
N GLY A 104 6.45 13.62 -5.15
CA GLY A 104 7.90 13.57 -5.02
C GLY A 104 8.55 14.94 -5.02
N LEU A 105 8.11 15.83 -5.91
CA LEU A 105 8.60 17.21 -5.98
C LEU A 105 8.26 18.01 -4.71
N VAL A 106 7.03 17.89 -4.21
CA VAL A 106 6.60 18.54 -2.96
C VAL A 106 7.44 18.03 -1.78
N LEU A 107 7.62 16.71 -1.67
CA LEU A 107 8.44 16.15 -0.59
C LEU A 107 9.91 16.56 -0.71
N LEU A 108 10.45 16.62 -1.93
CA LEU A 108 11.82 17.09 -2.17
C LEU A 108 11.97 18.57 -1.78
N SER A 109 10.99 19.41 -2.08
CA SER A 109 11.01 20.84 -1.69
C SER A 109 10.93 21.03 -0.18
N LEU A 110 10.27 20.12 0.54
CA LEU A 110 10.15 20.19 2.00
C LEU A 110 11.34 19.54 2.73
N TYR A 111 11.92 18.48 2.16
CA TYR A 111 12.88 17.58 2.82
C TYR A 111 14.15 17.36 2.01
N GLY A 112 14.45 18.23 1.06
CA GLY A 112 15.70 18.26 0.29
C GLY A 112 16.76 19.19 0.92
N ASN A 113 17.85 19.42 0.19
CA ASN A 113 19.01 20.19 0.66
C ASN A 113 18.65 21.62 1.14
N ASP A 114 17.66 22.26 0.51
CA ASP A 114 17.19 23.61 0.86
C ASP A 114 15.88 23.55 1.66
N SER A 115 15.73 22.57 2.52
CA SER A 115 14.51 22.31 3.29
C SER A 115 14.11 23.50 4.16
N PRO A 116 12.89 24.06 3.99
CA PRO A 116 12.38 25.13 4.84
C PRO A 116 12.11 24.67 6.28
N VAL A 117 12.00 23.36 6.50
CA VAL A 117 11.80 22.75 7.84
C VAL A 117 13.12 22.33 8.49
N GLY A 118 14.26 22.55 7.82
CA GLY A 118 15.60 22.24 8.34
C GLY A 118 15.93 20.73 8.41
N ILE A 119 15.19 19.89 7.70
CA ILE A 119 15.39 18.43 7.69
C ILE A 119 15.72 18.00 6.26
N ASP A 120 16.95 17.56 6.02
CA ASP A 120 17.37 16.98 4.75
C ASP A 120 17.46 15.46 4.85
N ILE A 121 16.56 14.79 4.16
CA ILE A 121 16.55 13.32 4.03
C ILE A 121 16.60 12.87 2.57
N ALA A 122 16.74 13.80 1.61
CA ALA A 122 16.83 13.43 0.21
C ALA A 122 17.98 12.44 -0.04
N ASN A 123 17.78 11.53 -0.98
CA ASN A 123 18.74 10.50 -1.33
C ASN A 123 19.11 9.51 -0.19
N GLN A 124 18.25 9.41 0.82
CA GLN A 124 18.44 8.53 1.97
C GLN A 124 17.24 7.57 2.13
N ARG A 125 17.41 6.48 2.88
CA ARG A 125 16.32 5.52 3.14
C ARG A 125 15.10 6.14 3.83
N PRO A 126 15.23 7.09 4.78
CA PRO A 126 14.07 7.78 5.32
C PRO A 126 13.21 8.49 4.28
N ALA A 127 13.80 8.99 3.18
CA ALA A 127 13.04 9.57 2.07
C ALA A 127 12.13 8.54 1.40
N VAL A 128 12.62 7.32 1.19
CA VAL A 128 11.81 6.21 0.63
C VAL A 128 10.64 5.88 1.56
N PHE A 129 10.91 5.82 2.86
CA PHE A 129 9.88 5.58 3.88
C PHE A 129 8.82 6.69 3.89
N LEU A 130 9.24 7.96 3.87
CA LEU A 130 8.34 9.11 3.88
C LEU A 130 7.48 9.18 2.62
N ALA A 131 8.06 8.91 1.45
CA ALA A 131 7.32 8.88 0.19
C ALA A 131 6.23 7.80 0.21
N PHE A 132 6.55 6.59 0.66
CA PHE A 132 5.56 5.53 0.82
C PHE A 132 4.49 5.91 1.84
N LEU A 133 4.88 6.45 2.99
CA LEU A 133 3.96 6.89 4.04
C LEU A 133 2.95 7.89 3.51
N PHE A 134 3.43 8.95 2.83
CA PHE A 134 2.61 10.01 2.25
C PHE A 134 1.58 9.45 1.27
N VAL A 135 2.02 8.63 0.31
CA VAL A 135 1.16 8.13 -0.77
C VAL A 135 0.16 7.09 -0.27
N THR A 136 0.48 6.35 0.81
CA THR A 136 -0.34 5.19 1.21
C THR A 136 -1.17 5.40 2.47
N LEU A 137 -0.98 6.49 3.22
CA LEU A 137 -1.76 6.83 4.41
C LEU A 137 -3.28 6.87 4.17
N PRO A 138 -3.78 7.50 3.09
CA PRO A 138 -5.22 7.63 2.87
C PRO A 138 -5.94 6.29 2.78
N PHE A 139 -5.26 5.22 2.31
CA PHE A 139 -5.91 3.93 2.11
C PHE A 139 -6.44 3.33 3.42
N VAL A 140 -5.68 3.42 4.50
CA VAL A 140 -6.15 2.91 5.80
C VAL A 140 -7.25 3.81 6.35
N VAL A 141 -7.09 5.13 6.29
CA VAL A 141 -8.10 6.08 6.78
C VAL A 141 -9.45 5.84 6.09
N ARG A 142 -9.46 5.77 4.76
CA ARG A 142 -10.69 5.65 3.97
C ARG A 142 -11.33 4.27 4.02
N MET A 143 -10.60 3.24 4.41
CA MET A 143 -11.19 1.92 4.68
C MET A 143 -11.81 1.83 6.07
N VAL A 144 -11.22 2.48 7.07
CA VAL A 144 -11.67 2.40 8.47
C VAL A 144 -12.80 3.38 8.77
N GLN A 145 -12.74 4.59 8.20
CA GLN A 145 -13.68 5.67 8.49
C GLN A 145 -15.16 5.27 8.28
N PRO A 146 -15.59 4.68 7.13
CA PRO A 146 -16.99 4.34 6.93
C PRO A 146 -17.50 3.29 7.94
N VAL A 147 -16.68 2.28 8.23
CA VAL A 147 -17.05 1.24 9.20
C VAL A 147 -17.22 1.83 10.61
N LEU A 148 -16.40 2.82 10.95
CA LEU A 148 -16.52 3.51 12.23
C LEU A 148 -17.72 4.45 12.27
N GLU A 149 -18.13 5.03 11.13
CA GLU A 149 -19.35 5.84 11.00
C GLU A 149 -20.62 5.00 11.15
N GLU A 150 -20.60 3.78 10.60
CA GLU A 150 -21.72 2.81 10.68
C GLU A 150 -21.81 2.15 12.06
N LEU A 151 -20.74 2.18 12.86
CA LEU A 151 -20.74 1.54 14.18
C LEU A 151 -21.62 2.35 15.15
N ASP A 152 -22.71 1.68 15.59
CA ASP A 152 -23.71 2.27 16.47
C ASP A 152 -23.10 2.64 17.84
N ARG A 153 -23.27 3.89 18.24
CA ARG A 153 -22.83 4.38 19.55
C ARG A 153 -23.60 3.75 20.71
N ASP A 154 -24.81 3.33 20.47
CA ASP A 154 -25.66 2.71 21.50
C ASP A 154 -25.02 1.43 22.05
N VAL A 155 -24.23 0.70 21.23
CA VAL A 155 -23.47 -0.47 21.68
C VAL A 155 -22.37 -0.08 22.66
N GLU A 156 -21.68 1.04 22.41
CA GLU A 156 -20.63 1.56 23.30
C GLU A 156 -21.25 2.09 24.62
N GLU A 157 -22.40 2.76 24.54
CA GLU A 157 -23.13 3.28 25.69
C GLU A 157 -23.73 2.15 26.54
N ALA A 158 -24.27 1.10 25.93
CA ALA A 158 -24.74 -0.09 26.63
C ALA A 158 -23.60 -0.80 27.38
N ALA A 159 -22.42 -0.93 26.74
CA ALA A 159 -21.25 -1.49 27.40
C ALA A 159 -20.80 -0.65 28.61
N ALA A 160 -20.82 0.69 28.48
CA ALA A 160 -20.51 1.60 29.58
C ALA A 160 -21.51 1.48 30.73
N SER A 161 -22.81 1.32 30.43
CA SER A 161 -23.90 1.11 31.42
C SER A 161 -23.72 -0.20 32.19
N LEU A 162 -23.09 -1.21 31.57
CA LEU A 162 -22.73 -2.48 32.20
C LEU A 162 -21.38 -2.41 32.95
N GLY A 163 -20.78 -1.21 33.10
CA GLY A 163 -19.55 -0.99 33.84
C GLY A 163 -18.27 -1.27 33.06
N ALA A 164 -18.33 -1.46 31.73
CA ALA A 164 -17.12 -1.63 30.91
C ALA A 164 -16.33 -0.31 30.85
N SER A 165 -15.01 -0.38 31.04
CA SER A 165 -14.13 0.76 30.82
C SER A 165 -14.02 1.08 29.34
N ARG A 166 -13.67 2.34 28.99
CA ARG A 166 -13.45 2.78 27.59
C ARG A 166 -12.45 1.87 26.84
N PHE A 167 -11.39 1.44 27.53
CA PHE A 167 -10.40 0.53 26.94
C PHE A 167 -10.99 -0.87 26.69
N THR A 168 -11.84 -1.36 27.60
CA THR A 168 -12.52 -2.66 27.45
C THR A 168 -13.48 -2.61 26.26
N THR A 169 -14.30 -1.56 26.14
CA THR A 169 -15.22 -1.32 25.02
C THR A 169 -14.43 -1.25 23.69
N PHE A 170 -13.37 -0.45 23.63
CA PHE A 170 -12.52 -0.37 22.45
C PHE A 170 -11.96 -1.73 22.05
N ARG A 171 -11.36 -2.45 22.99
CA ARG A 171 -10.67 -3.72 22.67
C ARG A 171 -11.63 -4.86 22.34
N ARG A 172 -12.82 -4.91 22.98
CA ARG A 172 -13.76 -6.04 22.85
C ARG A 172 -14.88 -5.83 21.83
N ILE A 173 -15.19 -4.59 21.52
CA ILE A 173 -16.31 -4.23 20.63
C ILE A 173 -15.77 -3.52 19.40
N VAL A 174 -15.16 -2.35 19.57
CA VAL A 174 -14.79 -1.48 18.45
C VAL A 174 -13.67 -2.09 17.59
N LEU A 175 -12.57 -2.50 18.21
CA LEU A 175 -11.41 -3.02 17.47
C LEU A 175 -11.73 -4.29 16.67
N PRO A 176 -12.47 -5.29 17.20
CA PRO A 176 -12.89 -6.43 16.41
C PRO A 176 -13.79 -6.05 15.22
N SER A 177 -14.70 -5.08 15.40
CA SER A 177 -15.57 -4.58 14.32
C SER A 177 -14.78 -3.86 13.22
N LEU A 178 -13.73 -3.13 13.58
CA LEU A 178 -12.84 -2.45 12.63
C LEU A 178 -11.79 -3.36 11.98
N ALA A 179 -11.49 -4.52 12.57
CA ALA A 179 -10.40 -5.37 12.13
C ALA A 179 -10.47 -5.79 10.65
N PRO A 180 -11.66 -6.10 10.06
CA PRO A 180 -11.75 -6.35 8.62
C PRO A 180 -11.38 -5.14 7.76
N ALA A 181 -11.80 -3.95 8.14
CA ALA A 181 -11.49 -2.70 7.44
C ALA A 181 -10.00 -2.32 7.58
N ILE A 182 -9.44 -2.47 8.78
CA ILE A 182 -8.02 -2.23 9.04
C ILE A 182 -7.15 -3.16 8.19
N THR A 183 -7.49 -4.45 8.12
CA THR A 183 -6.72 -5.41 7.32
C THR A 183 -6.87 -5.19 5.82
N ALA A 184 -8.04 -4.78 5.35
CA ALA A 184 -8.24 -4.37 3.95
C ALA A 184 -7.43 -3.12 3.62
N GLY A 185 -7.47 -2.10 4.48
CA GLY A 185 -6.65 -0.89 4.36
C GLY A 185 -5.16 -1.18 4.38
N ALA A 186 -4.71 -2.10 5.23
CA ALA A 186 -3.32 -2.56 5.27
C ALA A 186 -2.90 -3.23 3.95
N ALA A 187 -3.75 -4.10 3.38
CA ALA A 187 -3.46 -4.75 2.11
C ALA A 187 -3.36 -3.74 0.96
N LEU A 188 -4.25 -2.75 0.90
CA LEU A 188 -4.21 -1.68 -0.10
C LEU A 188 -2.99 -0.77 0.09
N SER A 189 -2.67 -0.36 1.33
CA SER A 189 -1.50 0.45 1.66
C SER A 189 -0.21 -0.27 1.24
N PHE A 190 -0.08 -1.56 1.54
CA PHE A 190 1.06 -2.38 1.13
C PHE A 190 1.17 -2.48 -0.41
N ALA A 191 0.08 -2.87 -1.09
CA ALA A 191 0.07 -3.00 -2.54
C ALA A 191 0.44 -1.69 -3.24
N ARG A 192 -0.11 -0.58 -2.75
CA ARG A 192 0.18 0.75 -3.28
C ARG A 192 1.63 1.17 -3.02
N GLY A 193 2.17 0.89 -1.83
CA GLY A 193 3.57 1.17 -1.49
C GLY A 193 4.55 0.40 -2.38
N VAL A 194 4.32 -0.90 -2.57
CA VAL A 194 5.18 -1.74 -3.42
C VAL A 194 5.18 -1.27 -4.88
N SER A 195 4.06 -0.75 -5.38
CA SER A 195 3.94 -0.24 -6.75
C SER A 195 4.40 1.21 -6.91
N GLU A 196 4.87 1.88 -5.84
CA GLU A 196 5.24 3.29 -5.91
C GLU A 196 6.54 3.48 -6.72
N TYR A 197 6.50 4.46 -7.60
CA TYR A 197 7.60 4.84 -8.47
C TYR A 197 7.78 6.38 -8.54
N GLY A 198 6.71 7.10 -8.86
CA GLY A 198 6.81 8.50 -9.25
C GLY A 198 7.41 9.42 -8.18
N SER A 199 6.97 9.30 -6.92
CA SER A 199 7.51 10.13 -5.83
C SER A 199 8.96 9.83 -5.52
N LEU A 200 9.41 8.61 -5.79
CA LEU A 200 10.77 8.17 -5.50
C LEU A 200 11.80 8.64 -6.52
N VAL A 201 11.39 8.79 -7.78
CA VAL A 201 12.31 9.22 -8.86
C VAL A 201 13.05 10.51 -8.50
N LEU A 202 12.36 11.44 -7.86
CA LEU A 202 12.93 12.73 -7.47
C LEU A 202 13.52 12.72 -6.06
N LEU A 203 12.85 12.07 -5.11
CA LEU A 203 13.19 12.21 -3.70
C LEU A 203 14.28 11.22 -3.26
N SER A 204 14.30 9.98 -3.82
CA SER A 204 15.18 8.92 -3.32
C SER A 204 16.58 8.94 -3.90
N GLY A 205 16.80 9.64 -5.02
CA GLY A 205 18.07 9.65 -5.77
C GLY A 205 18.42 8.33 -6.43
N ASN A 206 17.59 7.30 -6.31
CA ASN A 206 17.70 5.99 -6.98
C ASN A 206 19.09 5.32 -6.85
N LEU A 207 19.74 5.48 -5.69
CA LEU A 207 21.11 5.01 -5.48
C LEU A 207 21.14 3.49 -5.34
N PRO A 208 21.90 2.75 -6.18
CA PRO A 208 22.07 1.32 -6.08
C PRO A 208 22.50 0.87 -4.68
N PHE A 209 21.92 -0.22 -4.17
CA PHE A 209 22.12 -0.79 -2.83
C PHE A 209 21.67 0.11 -1.65
N LYS A 210 21.27 1.37 -1.87
CA LYS A 210 20.91 2.33 -0.82
C LYS A 210 19.44 2.69 -0.86
N THR A 211 18.99 3.32 -1.95
CA THR A 211 17.64 3.89 -2.07
C THR A 211 16.91 3.47 -3.34
N GLU A 212 17.54 2.69 -4.20
CA GLU A 212 16.92 2.14 -5.39
C GLU A 212 15.81 1.14 -5.00
N VAL A 213 14.57 1.43 -5.40
CA VAL A 213 13.42 0.55 -5.21
C VAL A 213 13.20 -0.35 -6.41
N THR A 214 12.40 -1.40 -6.25
CA THR A 214 12.20 -2.42 -7.29
C THR A 214 11.59 -1.84 -8.57
N SER A 215 10.64 -0.90 -8.46
CA SER A 215 10.02 -0.24 -9.62
C SER A 215 11.03 0.55 -10.46
N VAL A 216 11.98 1.24 -9.81
CA VAL A 216 13.09 1.92 -10.48
C VAL A 216 14.04 0.90 -11.13
N ARG A 217 14.34 -0.19 -10.44
CA ARG A 217 15.20 -1.27 -10.98
C ARG A 217 14.60 -1.91 -12.24
N ILE A 218 13.28 -2.12 -12.26
CA ILE A 218 12.56 -2.62 -13.44
C ILE A 218 12.71 -1.63 -14.60
N LEU A 219 12.47 -0.34 -14.37
CA LEU A 219 12.60 0.68 -15.40
C LEU A 219 14.03 0.75 -15.94
N SER A 220 15.04 0.79 -15.07
CA SER A 220 16.45 0.77 -15.50
C SER A 220 16.79 -0.45 -16.37
N SER A 221 16.20 -1.60 -16.09
CA SER A 221 16.39 -2.78 -16.95
C SER A 221 15.76 -2.61 -18.33
N ILE A 222 14.59 -1.96 -18.41
CA ILE A 222 13.93 -1.64 -19.68
C ILE A 222 14.74 -0.62 -20.49
N GLU A 223 15.23 0.44 -19.83
CA GLU A 223 16.03 1.49 -20.46
C GLU A 223 17.38 0.97 -20.99
N ASN A 224 17.87 -0.14 -20.44
CA ASN A 224 19.07 -0.84 -20.91
C ASN A 224 18.75 -1.98 -21.92
N ASP A 225 17.57 -1.95 -22.55
CA ASP A 225 17.10 -2.96 -23.52
C ASP A 225 17.09 -4.40 -22.98
N ASN A 226 17.06 -4.58 -21.67
CA ASN A 226 17.01 -5.88 -21.01
C ASN A 226 15.60 -6.20 -20.49
N VAL A 227 14.65 -6.36 -21.42
CA VAL A 227 13.26 -6.66 -21.12
C VAL A 227 13.06 -7.98 -20.36
N PRO A 228 13.78 -9.08 -20.67
CA PRO A 228 13.67 -10.31 -19.89
C PRO A 228 14.08 -10.13 -18.41
N ALA A 229 15.14 -9.37 -18.14
CA ALA A 229 15.54 -9.07 -16.76
C ALA A 229 14.49 -8.20 -16.04
N ALA A 230 13.93 -7.18 -16.71
CA ALA A 230 12.85 -6.39 -16.16
C ALA A 230 11.62 -7.25 -15.80
N ALA A 231 11.24 -8.17 -16.71
CA ALA A 231 10.14 -9.10 -16.51
C ALA A 231 10.41 -10.09 -15.38
N ALA A 232 11.65 -10.57 -15.22
CA ALA A 232 12.04 -11.44 -14.11
C ALA A 232 11.87 -10.74 -12.74
N VAL A 233 12.37 -9.50 -12.62
CA VAL A 233 12.22 -8.70 -11.39
C VAL A 233 10.74 -8.41 -11.10
N ALA A 234 9.96 -8.02 -12.13
CA ALA A 234 8.54 -7.75 -12.00
C ALA A 234 7.76 -9.01 -11.56
N THR A 235 8.09 -10.17 -12.12
CA THR A 235 7.46 -11.46 -11.74
C THR A 235 7.71 -11.79 -10.27
N VAL A 236 8.95 -11.65 -9.80
CA VAL A 236 9.27 -11.90 -8.38
C VAL A 236 8.55 -10.91 -7.47
N LEU A 237 8.52 -9.62 -7.81
CA LEU A 237 7.79 -8.62 -7.04
C LEU A 237 6.29 -8.93 -6.99
N LEU A 238 5.71 -9.35 -8.11
CA LEU A 238 4.30 -9.77 -8.20
C LEU A 238 4.01 -10.95 -7.26
N VAL A 239 4.86 -11.99 -7.29
CA VAL A 239 4.70 -13.17 -6.43
C VAL A 239 4.79 -12.79 -4.95
N ILE A 240 5.78 -11.98 -4.56
CA ILE A 240 5.94 -11.51 -3.18
C ILE A 240 4.71 -10.69 -2.76
N SER A 241 4.26 -9.77 -3.61
CA SER A 241 3.11 -8.91 -3.32
C SER A 241 1.83 -9.72 -3.15
N LEU A 242 1.58 -10.68 -4.04
CA LEU A 242 0.45 -11.60 -3.93
C LEU A 242 0.51 -12.43 -2.65
N ALA A 243 1.68 -12.96 -2.30
CA ALA A 243 1.88 -13.73 -1.07
C ALA A 243 1.53 -12.90 0.18
N VAL A 244 1.99 -11.65 0.25
CA VAL A 244 1.67 -10.74 1.38
C VAL A 244 0.19 -10.40 1.41
N ILE A 245 -0.43 -10.08 0.28
CA ILE A 245 -1.86 -9.77 0.20
C ILE A 245 -2.71 -10.99 0.61
N VAL A 246 -2.37 -12.19 0.14
CA VAL A 246 -3.05 -13.42 0.54
C VAL A 246 -2.91 -13.67 2.03
N LEU A 247 -1.71 -13.46 2.59
CA LEU A 247 -1.49 -13.59 4.03
C LEU A 247 -2.37 -12.62 4.82
N LEU A 248 -2.42 -11.34 4.43
CA LEU A 248 -3.28 -10.34 5.06
C LEU A 248 -4.77 -10.72 4.97
N ASN A 249 -5.22 -11.20 3.80
CA ASN A 249 -6.59 -11.67 3.63
C ASN A 249 -6.92 -12.90 4.49
N VAL A 250 -5.98 -13.83 4.66
CA VAL A 250 -6.15 -14.99 5.56
C VAL A 250 -6.25 -14.52 7.01
N ILE A 251 -5.43 -13.58 7.42
CA ILE A 251 -5.50 -12.96 8.76
C ILE A 251 -6.87 -12.30 8.95
N GLN A 252 -7.33 -11.50 7.99
CA GLN A 252 -8.63 -10.85 8.00
C GLN A 252 -9.77 -11.85 8.22
N ARG A 253 -9.81 -12.93 7.43
CA ARG A 253 -10.85 -13.96 7.54
C ARG A 253 -10.84 -14.67 8.91
N ARG A 254 -9.65 -14.93 9.46
CA ARG A 254 -9.53 -15.56 10.79
C ARG A 254 -9.98 -14.62 11.92
N VAL A 255 -9.72 -13.33 11.79
CA VAL A 255 -10.16 -12.32 12.78
C VAL A 255 -11.68 -12.15 12.70
N ALA A 256 -12.24 -11.99 11.48
CA ALA A 256 -13.68 -11.88 11.28
C ALA A 256 -14.48 -13.13 11.72
N ALA A 257 -13.89 -14.31 11.69
CA ALA A 257 -14.55 -15.55 12.13
C ALA A 257 -14.55 -15.74 13.66
N ARG A 258 -13.83 -14.90 14.41
CA ARG A 258 -13.72 -14.96 15.89
C ARG A 258 -14.50 -13.87 16.62
N GLY A 259 -15.02 -12.89 15.90
CA GLY A 259 -15.92 -11.85 16.40
C GLY A 259 -17.35 -12.14 16.01
#